data_55b32af50923684768afdd973f0ec78c
#
_entry.id   55b32af50923684768afdd973f0ec78c
#
_cell.length_a   1.000
_cell.length_b   1.000
_cell.length_c   1.000
_cell.angle_alpha   90.00
_cell.angle_beta   90.00
_cell.angle_gamma   90.00
#
_symmetry.space_group_name_H-M   'P 1'
#
loop_
_entity.id
_entity.type
_entity.pdbx_description
1 polymer ?
#
loop_
_entity_poly.entity_id
_entity_poly.type
_entity_poly.pdbx_seq_one_letter_code
_entity_poly.pdbx_strand_id
1 'polypeptide(L)'
;MQPGLPEKATHDYRRHGTTTLFAALEIATGKVTAATRPRHRHREFLRFLKQVAKAYPDRELHLVMENYAAHKRVEVRRWLEANPRVHVHFTPTSASWLNLVEVWFGIIERQAIHRGTFRSVKELNAKIRTFIDGWNDRCHPFVWTKTPDQILAKANRQNASETRH
;
A
#
# COMPACT_ATOMS: atom_id res chain seq x y z
N MET A 1 5.60 6.47 -4.81
CA MET A 1 5.53 5.06 -5.19
C MET A 1 4.08 4.62 -5.20
N GLN A 2 3.65 3.90 -6.21
CA GLN A 2 2.26 3.49 -6.34
C GLN A 2 2.02 2.22 -5.51
N PRO A 3 0.88 2.08 -4.82
CA PRO A 3 0.52 0.83 -4.17
C PRO A 3 0.13 -0.20 -5.23
N GLY A 4 1.11 -0.73 -5.91
CA GLY A 4 0.92 -1.67 -6.98
C GLY A 4 2.01 -2.72 -6.99
N LEU A 5 1.91 -3.66 -7.90
CA LEU A 5 2.98 -4.61 -8.11
C LEU A 5 4.25 -3.90 -8.56
N PRO A 6 5.42 -4.37 -8.12
CA PRO A 6 6.67 -3.86 -8.62
C PRO A 6 6.74 -3.91 -10.15
N GLU A 7 7.37 -2.92 -10.71
CA GLU A 7 7.46 -2.74 -12.16
C GLU A 7 7.96 -3.98 -12.89
N LYS A 8 8.91 -4.71 -12.31
CA LYS A 8 9.43 -5.96 -12.87
C LYS A 8 8.37 -7.05 -12.99
N ALA A 9 7.55 -7.22 -11.96
CA ALA A 9 6.48 -8.21 -12.00
C ALA A 9 5.41 -7.80 -13.02
N THR A 10 5.08 -6.51 -13.11
CA THR A 10 4.14 -5.97 -14.09
C THR A 10 4.65 -6.17 -15.52
N HIS A 11 5.96 -6.09 -15.75
CA HIS A 11 6.58 -6.24 -17.06
C HIS A 11 6.40 -7.66 -17.63
N ASP A 12 6.56 -8.69 -16.81
CA ASP A 12 6.36 -10.08 -17.21
C ASP A 12 4.89 -10.41 -17.51
N TYR A 13 3.96 -9.63 -16.97
CA TYR A 13 2.52 -9.80 -17.14
C TYR A 13 1.92 -9.06 -18.32
N ARG A 14 2.65 -8.22 -19.01
CA ARG A 14 2.14 -7.50 -20.19
C ARG A 14 1.61 -8.41 -21.28
N ARG A 15 2.09 -9.65 -21.34
CA ARG A 15 1.63 -10.68 -22.29
C ARG A 15 0.24 -11.23 -21.93
N HIS A 16 -0.15 -11.17 -20.64
CA HIS A 16 -1.35 -11.81 -20.11
C HIS A 16 -2.29 -10.83 -19.41
N GLY A 17 -1.99 -9.53 -19.49
CA GLY A 17 -2.72 -8.48 -18.81
C GLY A 17 -1.96 -7.92 -17.62
N THR A 18 -2.60 -7.00 -16.91
CA THR A 18 -2.05 -6.31 -15.73
C THR A 18 -2.95 -6.46 -14.52
N THR A 19 -2.36 -6.42 -13.34
CA THR A 19 -3.10 -6.33 -12.09
C THR A 19 -2.47 -5.29 -11.18
N THR A 20 -3.29 -4.69 -10.33
CA THR A 20 -2.86 -3.75 -9.30
C THR A 20 -3.22 -4.29 -7.94
N LEU A 21 -2.27 -4.30 -7.04
CA LEU A 21 -2.49 -4.68 -5.65
C LEU A 21 -2.66 -3.42 -4.80
N PHE A 22 -3.85 -3.28 -4.21
CA PHE A 22 -4.09 -2.31 -3.15
C PHE A 22 -3.93 -3.02 -1.81
N ALA A 23 -3.18 -2.43 -0.89
CA ALA A 23 -2.98 -3.01 0.43
C ALA A 23 -2.97 -1.94 1.51
N ALA A 24 -3.58 -2.25 2.64
CA ALA A 24 -3.53 -1.47 3.86
C ALA A 24 -2.99 -2.34 4.99
N LEU A 25 -1.90 -1.90 5.61
CA LEU A 25 -1.25 -2.59 6.71
C LEU A 25 -1.71 -1.98 8.03
N GLU A 26 -2.29 -2.80 8.90
CA GLU A 26 -2.59 -2.41 10.27
C GLU A 26 -1.32 -2.57 11.11
N ILE A 27 -0.79 -1.46 11.61
CA ILE A 27 0.48 -1.46 12.35
C ILE A 27 0.34 -2.23 13.67
N ALA A 28 -0.80 -2.12 14.33
CA ALA A 28 -1.02 -2.74 15.64
C ALA A 28 -1.01 -4.26 15.61
N THR A 29 -1.42 -4.88 14.52
CA THR A 29 -1.53 -6.35 14.39
C THR A 29 -0.65 -6.93 13.32
N GLY A 30 -0.22 -6.14 12.36
CA GLY A 30 0.45 -6.61 11.15
C GLY A 30 -0.49 -7.18 10.08
N LYS A 31 -1.80 -7.18 10.32
CA LYS A 31 -2.77 -7.65 9.34
C LYS A 31 -2.84 -6.77 8.11
N VAL A 32 -3.11 -7.37 6.98
CA VAL A 32 -3.24 -6.68 5.71
C VAL A 32 -4.64 -6.86 5.15
N THR A 33 -5.28 -5.73 4.84
CA THR A 33 -6.49 -5.68 4.01
C THR A 33 -6.04 -5.39 2.59
N ALA A 34 -6.46 -6.20 1.63
CA ALA A 34 -5.97 -6.07 0.26
C ALA A 34 -7.05 -6.34 -0.77
N ALA A 35 -6.84 -5.79 -1.96
CA ALA A 35 -7.66 -6.06 -3.13
C ALA A 35 -6.79 -6.02 -4.39
N THR A 36 -7.04 -6.94 -5.31
CA THR A 36 -6.47 -6.91 -6.64
C THR A 36 -7.50 -6.36 -7.62
N ARG A 37 -7.07 -5.42 -8.46
CA ARG A 37 -7.91 -4.77 -9.46
C ARG A 37 -7.16 -4.68 -10.78
N PRO A 38 -7.86 -4.67 -11.93
CA PRO A 38 -7.18 -4.55 -13.22
C PRO A 38 -6.57 -3.18 -13.45
N ARG A 39 -7.02 -2.15 -12.75
CA ARG A 39 -6.55 -0.77 -12.92
C ARG A 39 -6.36 -0.05 -11.60
N HIS A 40 -5.52 1.00 -11.65
CA HIS A 40 -5.15 1.85 -10.54
C HIS A 40 -5.70 3.27 -10.76
N ARG A 41 -7.03 3.38 -10.78
CA ARG A 41 -7.72 4.67 -10.95
C ARG A 41 -8.36 5.12 -9.63
N HIS A 42 -8.88 6.37 -9.62
CA HIS A 42 -9.59 6.89 -8.45
C HIS A 42 -10.81 6.05 -8.04
N ARG A 43 -11.47 5.38 -8.99
CA ARG A 43 -12.60 4.49 -8.70
C ARG A 43 -12.18 3.26 -7.92
N GLU A 44 -11.12 2.61 -8.33
CA GLU A 44 -10.57 1.44 -7.64
C GLU A 44 -10.00 1.84 -6.28
N PHE A 45 -9.34 3.00 -6.20
CA PHE A 45 -8.85 3.55 -4.94
C PHE A 45 -9.99 3.85 -3.95
N LEU A 46 -11.05 4.52 -4.39
CA LEU A 46 -12.22 4.80 -3.55
C LEU A 46 -12.89 3.52 -3.07
N ARG A 47 -13.04 2.54 -3.94
CA ARG A 47 -13.59 1.23 -3.58
C ARG A 47 -12.76 0.54 -2.52
N PHE A 48 -11.44 0.66 -2.62
CA PHE A 48 -10.53 0.12 -1.61
C PHE A 48 -10.63 0.87 -0.27
N LEU A 49 -10.72 2.19 -0.28
CA LEU A 49 -10.96 2.97 0.95
C LEU A 49 -12.25 2.52 1.65
N LYS A 50 -13.31 2.31 0.90
CA LYS A 50 -14.58 1.80 1.45
C LYS A 50 -14.42 0.41 2.05
N GLN A 51 -13.65 -0.46 1.41
CA GLN A 51 -13.33 -1.79 1.91
C GLN A 51 -12.58 -1.72 3.24
N VAL A 52 -11.57 -0.87 3.35
CA VAL A 52 -10.81 -0.66 4.59
C VAL A 52 -11.72 -0.13 5.70
N ALA A 53 -12.53 0.88 5.40
CA ALA A 53 -13.46 1.45 6.36
C ALA A 53 -14.47 0.42 6.88
N LYS A 54 -14.95 -0.46 6.01
CA LYS A 54 -15.87 -1.55 6.37
C LYS A 54 -15.20 -2.64 7.22
N ALA A 55 -13.90 -2.88 7.01
CA ALA A 55 -13.14 -3.85 7.80
C ALA A 55 -12.94 -3.40 9.24
N TYR A 56 -12.99 -2.10 9.50
CA TYR A 56 -12.83 -1.49 10.82
C TYR A 56 -14.02 -0.57 11.13
N PRO A 57 -15.23 -1.12 11.30
CA PRO A 57 -16.39 -0.30 11.64
C PRO A 57 -16.24 0.28 13.05
N ASP A 58 -16.84 1.43 13.31
CA ASP A 58 -16.92 2.05 14.64
C ASP A 58 -15.57 2.48 15.24
N ARG A 59 -14.52 2.63 14.42
CA ARG A 59 -13.19 3.09 14.87
C ARG A 59 -12.76 4.33 14.13
N GLU A 60 -11.98 5.17 14.81
CA GLU A 60 -11.20 6.20 14.17
C GLU A 60 -10.08 5.54 13.36
N LEU A 61 -9.98 5.87 12.08
CA LEU A 61 -8.96 5.34 11.19
C LEU A 61 -7.99 6.45 10.80
N HIS A 62 -6.72 6.22 11.02
CA HIS A 62 -5.65 7.08 10.53
C HIS A 62 -4.89 6.34 9.45
N LEU A 63 -5.06 6.78 8.20
CA LEU A 63 -4.45 6.18 7.03
C LEU A 63 -3.23 7.00 6.63
N VAL A 64 -2.06 6.37 6.66
CA VAL A 64 -0.80 6.98 6.20
C VAL A 64 -0.55 6.48 4.78
N MET A 65 -0.38 7.39 3.84
CA MET A 65 -0.18 7.04 2.43
C MET A 65 0.64 8.10 1.71
N GLU A 66 1.20 7.73 0.56
CA GLU A 66 1.85 8.70 -0.31
C GLU A 66 0.85 9.65 -0.95
N ASN A 67 1.32 10.86 -1.27
CA ASN A 67 0.53 11.84 -2.01
C ASN A 67 0.30 11.33 -3.45
N TYR A 68 -0.93 10.93 -3.71
CA TYR A 68 -1.33 10.27 -4.94
C TYR A 68 -2.48 11.03 -5.60
N ALA A 69 -2.42 11.19 -6.91
CA ALA A 69 -3.37 12.04 -7.66
C ALA A 69 -4.84 11.66 -7.45
N ALA A 70 -5.16 10.39 -7.23
CA ALA A 70 -6.53 9.93 -7.00
C ALA A 70 -7.16 10.55 -5.76
N HIS A 71 -6.36 10.96 -4.75
CA HIS A 71 -6.85 11.62 -3.54
C HIS A 71 -7.47 12.99 -3.81
N LYS A 72 -7.09 13.63 -4.90
CA LYS A 72 -7.56 14.97 -5.27
C LYS A 72 -8.90 14.94 -6.01
N ARG A 73 -9.40 13.75 -6.35
CA ARG A 73 -10.68 13.63 -7.04
C ARG A 73 -11.85 13.97 -6.12
N VAL A 74 -12.85 14.61 -6.72
CA VAL A 74 -14.04 15.08 -6.00
C VAL A 74 -14.76 13.93 -5.28
N GLU A 75 -14.89 12.79 -5.91
CA GLU A 75 -15.58 11.62 -5.35
C GLU A 75 -14.89 11.12 -4.09
N VAL A 76 -13.56 11.07 -4.08
CA VAL A 76 -12.76 10.67 -2.91
C VAL A 76 -12.91 11.69 -1.79
N ARG A 77 -12.80 12.98 -2.10
CA ARG A 77 -12.97 14.05 -1.10
C ARG A 77 -14.37 14.05 -0.49
N ARG A 78 -15.40 13.89 -1.30
CA ARG A 78 -16.78 13.80 -0.81
C ARG A 78 -16.99 12.63 0.13
N TRP A 79 -16.42 11.48 -0.22
CA TRP A 79 -16.53 10.31 0.64
C TRP A 79 -15.81 10.54 1.98
N LEU A 80 -14.61 11.14 1.96
CA LEU A 80 -13.88 11.46 3.19
C LEU A 80 -14.64 12.47 4.06
N GLU A 81 -15.26 13.48 3.47
CA GLU A 81 -16.10 14.44 4.19
C GLU A 81 -17.33 13.77 4.83
N ALA A 82 -17.92 12.80 4.14
CA ALA A 82 -19.04 12.02 4.66
C ALA A 82 -18.65 10.97 5.72
N ASN A 83 -17.35 10.67 5.83
CA ASN A 83 -16.81 9.68 6.76
C ASN A 83 -15.72 10.29 7.63
N PRO A 84 -16.08 11.20 8.57
CA PRO A 84 -15.09 11.96 9.34
C PRO A 84 -14.23 11.12 10.28
N ARG A 85 -14.61 9.88 10.55
CA ARG A 85 -13.78 8.95 11.32
C ARG A 85 -12.55 8.47 10.55
N VAL A 86 -12.50 8.69 9.23
CA VAL A 86 -11.37 8.32 8.38
C VAL A 86 -10.50 9.56 8.16
N HIS A 87 -9.28 9.51 8.66
CA HIS A 87 -8.30 10.58 8.59
C HIS A 87 -7.15 10.14 7.67
N VAL A 88 -6.86 10.93 6.65
CA VAL A 88 -5.79 10.62 5.70
C VAL A 88 -4.60 11.53 5.98
N HIS A 89 -3.42 10.93 6.11
CA HIS A 89 -2.15 11.61 6.33
C HIS A 89 -1.21 11.27 5.19
N PHE A 90 -0.72 12.29 4.49
CA PHE A 90 0.18 12.07 3.36
C PHE A 90 1.63 12.15 3.80
N THR A 91 2.43 11.18 3.33
CA THR A 91 3.88 11.25 3.46
C THR A 91 4.46 11.96 2.24
N PRO A 92 5.50 12.76 2.41
CA PRO A 92 6.25 13.28 1.27
C PRO A 92 6.82 12.13 0.43
N THR A 93 6.93 12.32 -0.88
CA THR A 93 7.45 11.30 -1.80
C THR A 93 8.85 10.81 -1.40
N SER A 94 9.69 11.73 -0.91
CA SER A 94 11.04 11.45 -0.43
C SER A 94 11.09 10.68 0.90
N ALA A 95 9.96 10.54 1.59
CA ALA A 95 9.86 9.89 2.90
C ALA A 95 8.98 8.63 2.86
N SER A 96 8.93 7.95 1.71
CA SER A 96 8.15 6.70 1.52
C SER A 96 8.52 5.60 2.51
N TRP A 97 9.76 5.61 3.03
CA TRP A 97 10.20 4.68 4.06
C TRP A 97 9.48 4.84 5.42
N LEU A 98 8.77 5.96 5.64
CA LEU A 98 7.87 6.14 6.78
C LEU A 98 6.56 5.35 6.62
N ASN A 99 6.24 4.95 5.41
CA ASN A 99 5.06 4.17 5.11
C ASN A 99 5.40 2.67 5.19
N LEU A 100 5.04 2.04 6.29
CA LEU A 100 5.40 0.64 6.57
C LEU A 100 4.83 -0.35 5.57
N VAL A 101 3.75 -0.02 4.87
CA VAL A 101 3.19 -0.88 3.84
C VAL A 101 4.18 -1.10 2.68
N GLU A 102 5.08 -0.15 2.44
CA GLU A 102 6.13 -0.30 1.42
C GLU A 102 7.12 -1.41 1.78
N VAL A 103 7.41 -1.59 3.06
CA VAL A 103 8.21 -2.72 3.55
C VAL A 103 7.50 -4.03 3.25
N TRP A 104 6.21 -4.10 3.50
CA TRP A 104 5.40 -5.27 3.22
C TRP A 104 5.33 -5.58 1.73
N PHE A 105 5.20 -4.59 0.85
CA PHE A 105 5.27 -4.79 -0.59
C PHE A 105 6.60 -5.42 -1.02
N GLY A 106 7.70 -5.01 -0.41
CA GLY A 106 9.00 -5.64 -0.65
C GLY A 106 9.04 -7.12 -0.23
N ILE A 107 8.37 -7.45 0.86
CA ILE A 107 8.29 -8.83 1.35
C ILE A 107 7.48 -9.71 0.39
N ILE A 108 6.28 -9.29 -0.02
CA ILE A 108 5.45 -10.08 -0.93
C ILE A 108 6.13 -10.25 -2.30
N GLU A 109 6.82 -9.21 -2.78
CA GLU A 109 7.59 -9.32 -4.02
C GLU A 109 8.63 -10.42 -3.94
N ARG A 110 9.46 -10.39 -2.92
CA ARG A 110 10.55 -11.37 -2.76
C ARG A 110 10.05 -12.78 -2.51
N GLN A 111 9.01 -12.95 -1.72
CA GLN A 111 8.56 -14.26 -1.25
C GLN A 111 7.52 -14.91 -2.16
N ALA A 112 6.70 -14.13 -2.85
CA ALA A 112 5.59 -14.67 -3.62
C ALA A 112 5.69 -14.39 -5.12
N ILE A 113 6.24 -13.26 -5.54
CA ILE A 113 6.13 -12.79 -6.93
C ILE A 113 7.41 -13.00 -7.70
N HIS A 114 8.55 -12.62 -7.17
CA HIS A 114 9.84 -12.60 -7.87
C HIS A 114 10.27 -13.97 -8.40
N ARG A 115 9.95 -15.05 -7.69
CA ARG A 115 10.31 -16.42 -8.05
C ARG A 115 9.25 -17.16 -8.85
N GLY A 116 8.11 -16.51 -9.08
CA GLY A 116 6.99 -17.14 -9.75
C GLY A 116 7.00 -16.93 -11.25
N THR A 117 6.65 -17.98 -11.99
CA THR A 117 6.24 -17.88 -13.38
C THR A 117 4.73 -18.02 -13.43
N PHE A 118 4.05 -17.03 -13.99
CA PHE A 118 2.60 -17.00 -14.00
C PHE A 118 2.08 -17.03 -15.43
N ARG A 119 1.10 -17.88 -15.69
CA ARG A 119 0.48 -18.06 -16.99
C ARG A 119 -0.65 -17.06 -17.26
N SER A 120 -1.19 -16.46 -16.22
CA SER A 120 -2.31 -15.54 -16.32
C SER A 120 -2.37 -14.60 -15.12
N VAL A 121 -3.09 -13.50 -15.26
CA VAL A 121 -3.39 -12.58 -14.15
C VAL A 121 -4.18 -13.29 -13.05
N LYS A 122 -5.08 -14.19 -13.43
CA LYS A 122 -5.86 -14.99 -12.47
C LYS A 122 -4.95 -15.84 -11.57
N GLU A 123 -3.94 -16.47 -12.15
CA GLU A 123 -2.96 -17.27 -11.40
C GLU A 123 -2.13 -16.39 -10.45
N LEU A 124 -1.70 -15.22 -10.91
CA LEU A 124 -1.01 -14.24 -10.07
C LEU A 124 -1.89 -13.78 -8.91
N ASN A 125 -3.12 -13.39 -9.19
CA ASN A 125 -4.05 -12.93 -8.16
C ASN A 125 -4.34 -14.00 -7.12
N ALA A 126 -4.46 -15.25 -7.55
CA ALA A 126 -4.63 -16.39 -6.64
C ALA A 126 -3.42 -16.58 -5.73
N LYS A 127 -2.20 -16.45 -6.27
CA LYS A 127 -0.98 -16.56 -5.48
C LYS A 127 -0.81 -15.42 -4.48
N ILE A 128 -1.14 -14.20 -4.90
CA ILE A 128 -1.17 -13.03 -4.01
C ILE A 128 -2.14 -13.27 -2.86
N ARG A 129 -3.35 -13.75 -3.16
CA ARG A 129 -4.35 -14.03 -2.14
C ARG A 129 -3.89 -15.10 -1.15
N THR A 130 -3.31 -16.19 -1.64
CA THR A 130 -2.77 -17.25 -0.79
C THR A 130 -1.67 -16.71 0.13
N PHE A 131 -0.78 -15.87 -0.39
CA PHE A 131 0.27 -15.25 0.42
C PHE A 131 -0.33 -14.35 1.52
N ILE A 132 -1.31 -13.53 1.18
CA ILE A 132 -1.93 -12.59 2.13
C ILE A 132 -2.68 -13.36 3.23
N ASP A 133 -3.41 -14.41 2.88
CA ASP A 133 -4.12 -15.24 3.85
C ASP A 133 -3.12 -15.89 4.82
N GLY A 134 -2.03 -16.45 4.32
CA GLY A 134 -0.96 -16.98 5.16
C GLY A 134 -0.27 -15.93 6.01
N TRP A 135 -0.05 -14.74 5.47
CA TRP A 135 0.50 -13.62 6.21
C TRP A 135 -0.42 -13.23 7.38
N ASN A 136 -1.71 -13.07 7.13
CA ASN A 136 -2.68 -12.68 8.15
C ASN A 136 -2.85 -13.71 9.26
N ASP A 137 -2.64 -14.98 8.96
CA ASP A 137 -2.67 -16.06 9.95
C ASP A 137 -1.46 -16.03 10.90
N ARG A 138 -0.33 -15.49 10.46
CA ARG A 138 0.93 -15.51 11.19
C ARG A 138 1.50 -14.12 11.48
N CYS A 139 0.74 -13.07 11.20
CA CYS A 139 1.24 -11.72 11.34
C CYS A 139 1.50 -11.33 12.79
N HIS A 140 2.44 -10.40 12.95
CA HIS A 140 2.81 -9.79 14.21
C HIS A 140 2.77 -8.27 14.09
N PRO A 141 2.60 -7.54 15.20
CA PRO A 141 2.73 -6.07 15.17
C PRO A 141 4.07 -5.67 14.56
N PHE A 142 4.04 -4.62 13.73
CA PHE A 142 5.27 -4.04 13.22
C PHE A 142 6.00 -3.31 14.34
N VAL A 143 7.28 -3.65 14.52
CA VAL A 143 8.15 -3.01 15.50
C VAL A 143 9.07 -2.05 14.76
N TRP A 144 9.09 -0.80 15.18
CA TRP A 144 10.03 0.19 14.67
C TRP A 144 11.43 -0.13 15.21
N THR A 145 12.34 -0.46 14.31
CA THR A 145 13.75 -0.72 14.66
C THR A 145 14.57 0.56 14.79
N LYS A 146 13.99 1.69 14.36
CA LYS A 146 14.63 3.01 14.42
C LYS A 146 13.92 3.91 15.40
N THR A 147 14.70 4.69 16.15
CA THR A 147 14.15 5.73 17.02
C THR A 147 13.56 6.88 16.20
N PRO A 148 12.61 7.68 16.75
CA PRO A 148 12.10 8.87 16.08
C PRO A 148 13.21 9.82 15.61
N ASP A 149 14.26 10.01 16.40
CA ASP A 149 15.39 10.88 16.04
C ASP A 149 16.16 10.35 14.83
N GLN A 150 16.39 9.05 14.75
CA GLN A 150 17.01 8.41 13.60
C GLN A 150 16.16 8.55 12.33
N ILE A 151 14.84 8.49 12.48
CA ILE A 151 13.88 8.67 11.39
C ILE A 151 13.94 10.11 10.87
N LEU A 152 13.90 11.10 11.78
CA LEU A 152 13.98 12.51 11.43
C LEU A 152 15.32 12.88 10.80
N ALA A 153 16.43 12.33 11.31
CA ALA A 153 17.76 12.56 10.77
C ALA A 153 17.89 12.03 9.33
N LYS A 154 17.24 10.90 9.02
CA LYS A 154 17.24 10.36 7.66
C LYS A 154 16.40 11.22 6.71
N ALA A 155 15.23 11.69 7.14
CA ALA A 155 14.39 12.59 6.36
C ALA A 155 15.11 13.91 6.03
N ASN A 156 15.79 14.49 7.01
CA ASN A 156 16.55 15.74 6.81
C ASN A 156 17.70 15.57 5.82
N ARG A 157 18.40 14.42 5.84
CA ARG A 157 19.47 14.13 4.87
C ARG A 157 18.94 13.99 3.45
N GLN A 158 17.79 13.39 3.26
CA GLN A 158 17.17 13.27 1.95
C GLN A 158 16.76 14.63 1.39
N ASN A 159 16.12 15.47 2.20
CA ASN A 159 15.75 16.82 1.81
C ASN A 159 16.96 17.68 1.44
N ALA A 160 18.07 17.55 2.17
CA ALA A 160 19.31 18.25 1.88
C ALA A 160 19.98 17.80 0.58
N SER A 161 19.82 16.55 0.16
CA SER A 161 20.36 16.06 -1.11
C SER A 161 19.55 16.51 -2.31
N GLU A 162 18.24 16.68 -2.16
CA GLU A 162 17.37 17.17 -3.23
C GLU A 162 17.53 18.67 -3.52
N THR A 163 17.99 19.44 -2.54
CA THR A 163 18.19 20.88 -2.70
C THR A 163 19.49 21.24 -3.42
N ARG A 164 20.35 20.24 -3.70
CA ARG A 164 21.64 20.46 -4.35
C ARG A 164 21.66 20.16 -5.87
N HIS A 165 20.50 19.90 -6.49
CA HIS A 165 20.41 19.68 -7.94
C HIS A 165 19.63 20.78 -8.64
#